data_71becf2356affb8f384ed0a7e948e97f
#
_entry.id   71becf2356affb8f384ed0a7e948e97f
#
_cell.length_a   1.000
_cell.length_b   1.000
_cell.length_c   1.000
_cell.angle_alpha   90.00
_cell.angle_beta   90.00
_cell.angle_gamma   90.00
#
_symmetry.space_group_name_H-M   'P 1'
#
loop_
_entity.id
_entity.type
_entity.pdbx_description
1 polymer ?
#
loop_
_entity_poly.entity_id
_entity_poly.type
_entity_poly.pdbx_seq_one_letter_code
_entity_poly.pdbx_strand_id
1 'polypeptide(L)'
;SEMCIRDSIKDWPEMVPLTDNLLLKVASVIHDPVTTTDELIPSGETSSYRSNPLGLAEFTLSRKDPEYVGRAKAIQAVEKVREAGECMGKAFPEVKEVMHAIKEKFEDVCGSNTGVGSTIYAVKPGDGSAREQAASCQKVLGGWANIAKEYATKRYRSNLINWGMLPFVIDKDFDFDNDDYVFIPGIKDAVKNKTEVIKAYVVNKDFAEIELRLGELTDDERQIITDGCLINYYKYN
;
A
#
# COMPACT_ATOMS: atom_id res chain seq x y z
N SER A 1 13.38 7.83 25.61
CA SER A 1 13.30 6.68 24.84
C SER A 1 11.95 5.98 24.72
N GLU A 2 11.40 5.26 25.71
CA GLU A 2 10.05 4.66 25.61
C GLU A 2 8.93 5.71 25.54
N MET A 3 9.09 6.85 26.18
CA MET A 3 8.13 7.95 26.12
C MET A 3 8.05 8.60 24.74
N CYS A 4 9.16 8.72 24.02
CA CYS A 4 9.16 9.30 22.67
C CYS A 4 8.46 8.38 21.65
N ILE A 5 8.54 7.07 21.83
CA ILE A 5 7.87 6.09 20.96
C ILE A 5 6.35 6.11 21.20
N ARG A 6 5.91 6.26 22.45
CA ARG A 6 4.48 6.32 22.80
C ARG A 6 3.80 7.60 22.31
N ASP A 7 4.49 8.73 22.37
CA ASP A 7 3.92 10.01 21.93
C ASP A 7 3.85 10.12 20.39
N SER A 8 4.81 9.52 19.67
CA SER A 8 4.76 9.46 18.21
C SER A 8 3.71 8.48 17.69
N ILE A 9 3.37 7.43 18.45
CA ILE A 9 2.36 6.43 18.07
C ILE A 9 0.93 6.98 18.11
N LYS A 10 0.64 7.98 18.95
CA LYS A 10 -0.70 8.57 19.07
C LYS A 10 -1.18 9.28 17.80
N ASP A 11 -0.26 9.77 16.99
CA ASP A 11 -0.55 10.53 15.78
C ASP A 11 -0.60 9.65 14.52
N TRP A 12 -0.36 8.33 14.65
CA TRP A 12 -0.42 7.39 13.55
C TRP A 12 -1.80 6.76 13.43
N PRO A 13 -2.30 6.54 12.20
CA PRO A 13 -3.53 5.77 12.03
C PRO A 13 -3.35 4.35 12.58
N GLU A 14 -4.42 3.76 13.07
CA GLU A 14 -4.40 2.38 13.51
C GLU A 14 -4.01 1.46 12.36
N MET A 15 -3.01 0.61 12.58
CA MET A 15 -2.52 -0.34 11.59
C MET A 15 -3.29 -1.65 11.73
N VAL A 16 -4.10 -1.95 10.72
CA VAL A 16 -4.91 -3.17 10.71
C VAL A 16 -4.12 -4.35 10.14
N PRO A 17 -4.38 -5.58 10.63
CA PRO A 17 -3.80 -6.77 10.03
C PRO A 17 -4.20 -6.94 8.56
N LEU A 18 -3.36 -7.69 7.83
CA LEU A 18 -3.67 -8.01 6.44
C LEU A 18 -4.98 -8.79 6.33
N THR A 19 -5.84 -8.37 5.45
CA THR A 19 -7.11 -9.03 5.14
C THR A 19 -6.90 -10.20 4.18
N ASP A 20 -7.90 -11.07 4.07
CA ASP A 20 -7.83 -12.21 3.16
C ASP A 20 -7.58 -11.78 1.71
N ASN A 21 -8.23 -10.71 1.29
CA ASN A 21 -8.11 -10.12 -0.05
C ASN A 21 -7.76 -8.64 0.06
N LEU A 22 -7.20 -8.06 -1.01
CA LEU A 22 -6.97 -6.63 -1.13
C LEU A 22 -7.57 -6.07 -2.41
N LEU A 23 -8.15 -4.88 -2.30
CA LEU A 23 -8.53 -4.04 -3.43
C LEU A 23 -7.68 -2.77 -3.37
N LEU A 24 -6.78 -2.62 -4.33
CA LEU A 24 -5.87 -1.49 -4.40
C LEU A 24 -6.29 -0.52 -5.51
N LYS A 25 -6.29 0.78 -5.20
CA LYS A 25 -6.44 1.81 -6.22
C LYS A 25 -5.07 2.40 -6.53
N VAL A 26 -4.70 2.46 -7.80
CA VAL A 26 -3.43 3.04 -8.23
C VAL A 26 -3.49 4.55 -8.06
N ALA A 27 -2.74 5.07 -7.12
CA ALA A 27 -2.75 6.50 -6.78
C ALA A 27 -1.66 7.30 -7.50
N SER A 28 -0.61 6.65 -7.99
CA SER A 28 0.42 7.26 -8.83
C SER A 28 1.06 6.24 -9.75
N VAL A 29 1.41 6.68 -10.95
CA VAL A 29 2.13 5.87 -11.96
C VAL A 29 3.37 6.64 -12.36
N ILE A 30 4.55 6.08 -12.08
CA ILE A 30 5.83 6.73 -12.33
C ILE A 30 6.64 5.88 -13.30
N HIS A 31 6.86 6.39 -14.51
CA HIS A 31 7.60 5.68 -15.57
C HIS A 31 9.09 6.00 -15.62
N ASP A 32 9.56 6.91 -14.80
CA ASP A 32 10.99 7.26 -14.73
C ASP A 32 11.81 5.99 -14.40
N PRO A 33 12.99 5.81 -15.00
CA PRO A 33 13.82 4.62 -14.76
C PRO A 33 14.17 4.39 -13.30
N VAL A 34 14.32 5.46 -12.51
CA VAL A 34 14.58 5.43 -11.07
C VAL A 34 13.74 6.52 -10.42
N THR A 35 13.12 6.21 -9.28
CA THR A 35 12.42 7.19 -8.43
C THR A 35 13.17 7.30 -7.11
N THR A 36 13.66 8.49 -6.82
CA THR A 36 14.45 8.75 -5.61
C THR A 36 13.54 8.92 -4.38
N THR A 37 14.12 8.74 -3.21
CA THR A 37 13.42 9.04 -1.95
C THR A 37 13.11 10.53 -1.81
N ASP A 38 13.91 11.41 -2.40
CA ASP A 38 13.65 12.86 -2.42
C ASP A 38 12.44 13.22 -3.32
N GLU A 39 12.20 12.43 -4.37
CA GLU A 39 10.97 12.55 -5.17
C GLU A 39 9.75 12.00 -4.44
N LEU A 40 9.92 10.88 -3.72
CA LEU A 40 8.84 10.31 -2.90
C LEU A 40 8.46 11.22 -1.73
N ILE A 41 9.46 11.76 -1.03
CA ILE A 41 9.26 12.73 0.04
C ILE A 41 10.39 13.77 0.01
N PRO A 42 10.12 15.04 -0.34
CA PRO A 42 11.16 16.05 -0.45
C PRO A 42 11.92 16.29 0.87
N SER A 43 13.24 16.28 0.82
CA SER A 43 14.12 16.38 1.99
C SER A 43 13.93 17.65 2.82
N GLY A 44 13.61 18.76 2.19
CA GLY A 44 13.29 20.02 2.88
C GLY A 44 12.09 19.90 3.79
N GLU A 45 11.06 19.20 3.33
CA GLU A 45 9.85 18.96 4.10
C GLU A 45 10.09 17.96 5.22
N THR A 46 10.93 16.94 4.98
CA THR A 46 11.31 15.95 6.00
C THR A 46 11.91 16.62 7.24
N SER A 47 12.77 17.62 7.06
CA SER A 47 13.36 18.34 8.20
C SER A 47 12.38 19.23 8.92
N SER A 48 11.40 19.82 8.21
CA SER A 48 10.39 20.72 8.79
C SER A 48 9.31 19.97 9.58
N TYR A 49 8.96 18.74 9.20
CA TYR A 49 7.83 17.98 9.77
C TYR A 49 8.27 16.68 10.44
N ARG A 50 9.52 16.59 10.90
CA ARG A 50 10.09 15.36 11.48
C ARG A 50 9.26 14.75 12.61
N SER A 51 8.61 15.57 13.43
CA SER A 51 7.80 15.12 14.56
C SER A 51 6.29 15.05 14.26
N ASN A 52 5.89 15.31 13.02
CA ASN A 52 4.49 15.30 12.60
C ASN A 52 4.29 14.43 11.35
N PRO A 53 4.11 13.11 11.53
CA PRO A 53 3.97 12.19 10.40
C PRO A 53 2.77 12.48 9.51
N LEU A 54 1.64 12.94 10.07
CA LEU A 54 0.46 13.30 9.30
C LEU A 54 0.70 14.55 8.44
N GLY A 55 1.37 15.55 9.01
CA GLY A 55 1.75 16.76 8.28
C GLY A 55 2.78 16.46 7.19
N LEU A 56 3.76 15.62 7.49
CA LEU A 56 4.78 15.21 6.51
C LEU A 56 4.16 14.47 5.33
N ALA A 57 3.20 13.59 5.59
CA ALA A 57 2.55 12.79 4.54
C ALA A 57 1.86 13.65 3.47
N GLU A 58 1.42 14.86 3.81
CA GLU A 58 0.82 15.79 2.84
C GLU A 58 1.79 16.19 1.71
N PHE A 59 3.10 16.03 1.93
CA PHE A 59 4.14 16.36 0.93
C PHE A 59 4.60 15.17 0.11
N THR A 60 4.02 13.98 0.32
CA THR A 60 4.37 12.79 -0.45
C THR A 60 4.15 13.04 -1.94
N LEU A 61 5.21 12.84 -2.74
CA LEU A 61 5.21 13.09 -4.18
C LEU A 61 4.83 14.53 -4.57
N SER A 62 4.93 15.50 -3.67
CA SER A 62 4.45 16.87 -3.89
C SER A 62 5.07 17.56 -5.10
N ARG A 63 6.30 17.21 -5.45
CA ARG A 63 6.99 17.75 -6.64
C ARG A 63 6.81 16.89 -7.89
N LYS A 64 6.70 15.57 -7.72
CA LYS A 64 6.62 14.60 -8.82
C LYS A 64 5.20 14.39 -9.31
N ASP A 65 4.27 14.23 -8.39
CA ASP A 65 2.85 13.99 -8.67
C ASP A 65 2.02 14.62 -7.54
N PRO A 66 1.77 15.93 -7.61
CA PRO A 66 1.09 16.65 -6.52
C PRO A 66 -0.34 16.20 -6.26
N GLU A 67 -0.98 15.53 -7.21
CA GLU A 67 -2.35 15.00 -7.04
C GLU A 67 -2.39 13.62 -6.36
N TYR A 68 -1.23 12.98 -6.14
CA TYR A 68 -1.15 11.68 -5.48
C TYR A 68 -1.85 11.69 -4.10
N VAL A 69 -1.58 12.67 -3.26
CA VAL A 69 -2.13 12.75 -1.91
C VAL A 69 -3.66 12.76 -1.94
N GLY A 70 -4.25 13.53 -2.84
CA GLY A 70 -5.70 13.58 -3.02
C GLY A 70 -6.28 12.23 -3.45
N ARG A 71 -5.64 11.56 -4.40
CA ARG A 71 -6.07 10.23 -4.85
C ARG A 71 -5.95 9.18 -3.75
N ALA A 72 -4.84 9.21 -3.00
CA ALA A 72 -4.63 8.29 -1.88
C ALA A 72 -5.67 8.49 -0.77
N LYS A 73 -5.94 9.74 -0.39
CA LYS A 73 -6.95 10.06 0.62
C LYS A 73 -8.36 9.66 0.20
N ALA A 74 -8.69 9.76 -1.07
CA ALA A 74 -10.00 9.39 -1.58
C ALA A 74 -10.27 7.89 -1.34
N ILE A 75 -9.30 7.03 -1.61
CA ILE A 75 -9.46 5.60 -1.37
C ILE A 75 -9.29 5.25 0.12
N GLN A 76 -8.49 5.98 0.85
CA GLN A 76 -8.39 5.83 2.31
C GLN A 76 -9.73 6.08 3.00
N ALA A 77 -10.53 7.04 2.52
CA ALA A 77 -11.87 7.30 3.04
C ALA A 77 -12.78 6.07 2.90
N VAL A 78 -12.64 5.30 1.83
CA VAL A 78 -13.37 4.04 1.63
C VAL A 78 -12.97 3.00 2.69
N GLU A 79 -11.68 2.84 2.95
CA GLU A 79 -11.17 1.92 3.97
C GLU A 79 -11.69 2.28 5.37
N LYS A 80 -11.74 3.56 5.71
CA LYS A 80 -12.27 4.02 7.00
C LYS A 80 -13.73 3.64 7.19
N VAL A 81 -14.56 3.75 6.15
CA VAL A 81 -15.95 3.31 6.17
C VAL A 81 -16.05 1.80 6.38
N ARG A 82 -15.21 1.04 5.67
CA ARG A 82 -15.13 -0.43 5.81
C ARG A 82 -14.73 -0.84 7.23
N GLU A 83 -13.68 -0.23 7.79
CA GLU A 83 -13.18 -0.51 9.14
C GLU A 83 -14.22 -0.20 10.22
N ALA A 84 -15.06 0.80 9.98
CA ALA A 84 -16.19 1.14 10.88
C ALA A 84 -17.36 0.13 10.80
N GLY A 85 -17.23 -0.90 9.95
CA GLY A 85 -18.29 -1.89 9.77
C GLY A 85 -19.44 -1.44 8.89
N GLU A 86 -19.28 -0.30 8.20
CA GLU A 86 -20.31 0.25 7.31
C GLU A 86 -20.12 -0.23 5.88
N CYS A 87 -21.19 -0.15 5.09
CA CYS A 87 -21.17 -0.57 3.70
C CYS A 87 -20.45 0.46 2.81
N MET A 88 -19.31 0.08 2.25
CA MET A 88 -18.54 0.92 1.32
C MET A 88 -19.38 1.36 0.12
N GLY A 89 -20.18 0.46 -0.44
CA GLY A 89 -20.97 0.71 -1.62
C GLY A 89 -22.08 1.74 -1.45
N LYS A 90 -22.56 1.95 -0.24
CA LYS A 90 -23.54 3.01 0.05
C LYS A 90 -22.93 4.40 -0.04
N ALA A 91 -21.74 4.56 0.53
CA ALA A 91 -21.05 5.85 0.58
C ALA A 91 -20.31 6.16 -0.74
N PHE A 92 -19.87 5.12 -1.46
CA PHE A 92 -19.05 5.24 -2.66
C PHE A 92 -19.60 4.39 -3.81
N PRO A 93 -20.44 4.96 -4.68
CA PRO A 93 -21.09 4.22 -5.78
C PRO A 93 -20.11 3.54 -6.74
N GLU A 94 -18.96 4.16 -7.02
CA GLU A 94 -17.91 3.56 -7.86
C GLU A 94 -17.36 2.27 -7.24
N VAL A 95 -17.14 2.27 -5.93
CA VAL A 95 -16.66 1.08 -5.21
C VAL A 95 -17.72 -0.02 -5.20
N LYS A 96 -19.00 0.36 -5.13
CA LYS A 96 -20.11 -0.60 -5.23
C LYS A 96 -20.05 -1.37 -6.55
N GLU A 97 -19.85 -0.67 -7.66
CA GLU A 97 -19.74 -1.29 -8.99
C GLU A 97 -18.52 -2.21 -9.07
N VAL A 98 -17.37 -1.77 -8.58
CA VAL A 98 -16.15 -2.56 -8.54
C VAL A 98 -16.33 -3.84 -7.72
N MET A 99 -16.87 -3.73 -6.51
CA MET A 99 -17.11 -4.87 -5.63
C MET A 99 -18.14 -5.83 -6.23
N HIS A 100 -19.16 -5.32 -6.90
CA HIS A 100 -20.16 -6.14 -7.59
C HIS A 100 -19.51 -6.97 -8.71
N ALA A 101 -18.69 -6.35 -9.53
CA ALA A 101 -17.94 -7.03 -10.59
C ALA A 101 -17.00 -8.12 -10.03
N ILE A 102 -16.35 -7.85 -8.91
CA ILE A 102 -15.49 -8.82 -8.22
C ILE A 102 -16.31 -10.01 -7.72
N LYS A 103 -17.44 -9.76 -7.08
CA LYS A 103 -18.29 -10.81 -6.52
C LYS A 103 -18.87 -11.77 -7.58
N GLU A 104 -19.08 -11.30 -8.78
CA GLU A 104 -19.53 -12.17 -9.89
C GLU A 104 -18.51 -13.26 -10.20
N LYS A 105 -17.22 -13.01 -9.96
CA LYS A 105 -16.12 -13.95 -10.23
C LYS A 105 -15.58 -14.64 -8.98
N PHE A 106 -15.72 -14.00 -7.82
CA PHE A 106 -15.22 -14.46 -6.53
C PHE A 106 -16.33 -14.32 -5.48
N GLU A 107 -17.13 -15.35 -5.35
CA GLU A 107 -18.37 -15.34 -4.53
C GLU A 107 -18.13 -15.02 -3.05
N ASP A 108 -17.00 -15.48 -2.49
CA ASP A 108 -16.67 -15.32 -1.07
C ASP A 108 -16.15 -13.94 -0.70
N VAL A 109 -15.91 -13.08 -1.68
CA VAL A 109 -15.37 -11.72 -1.46
C VAL A 109 -16.45 -10.80 -0.92
N CYS A 110 -16.16 -10.11 0.16
CA CYS A 110 -17.05 -9.13 0.78
C CYS A 110 -16.24 -8.01 1.42
N GLY A 111 -16.93 -6.97 1.89
CA GLY A 111 -16.27 -5.84 2.55
C GLY A 111 -15.48 -6.22 3.79
N SER A 112 -15.96 -7.20 4.57
CA SER A 112 -15.29 -7.60 5.82
C SER A 112 -13.97 -8.35 5.61
N ASN A 113 -13.77 -9.01 4.47
CA ASN A 113 -12.55 -9.79 4.20
C ASN A 113 -11.64 -9.15 3.14
N THR A 114 -11.94 -7.93 2.71
CA THR A 114 -11.21 -7.25 1.63
C THR A 114 -10.79 -5.85 2.07
N GLY A 115 -9.53 -5.70 2.41
CA GLY A 115 -8.93 -4.39 2.72
C GLY A 115 -8.86 -3.54 1.46
N VAL A 116 -9.01 -2.23 1.62
CA VAL A 116 -9.02 -1.27 0.52
C VAL A 116 -7.98 -0.19 0.79
N GLY A 117 -7.20 0.15 -0.20
CA GLY A 117 -6.19 1.20 -0.05
C GLY A 117 -5.50 1.54 -1.35
N SER A 118 -4.44 2.33 -1.24
CA SER A 118 -3.69 2.80 -2.40
C SER A 118 -2.43 1.99 -2.67
N THR A 119 -1.97 2.07 -3.91
CA THR A 119 -0.65 1.61 -4.32
C THR A 119 -0.01 2.62 -5.26
N ILE A 120 1.31 2.61 -5.31
CA ILE A 120 2.10 3.36 -6.29
C ILE A 120 2.73 2.34 -7.24
N TYR A 121 2.59 2.58 -8.54
CA TYR A 121 3.43 1.90 -9.53
C TYR A 121 4.64 2.77 -9.83
N ALA A 122 5.85 2.19 -9.76
CA ALA A 122 7.08 2.84 -10.18
C ALA A 122 8.03 1.80 -10.75
N VAL A 123 8.90 2.19 -11.67
CA VAL A 123 9.86 1.26 -12.30
C VAL A 123 10.90 0.78 -11.28
N LYS A 124 11.54 1.72 -10.59
CA LYS A 124 12.60 1.42 -9.62
C LYS A 124 12.62 2.46 -8.50
N PRO A 125 11.71 2.33 -7.51
CA PRO A 125 11.61 3.32 -6.44
C PRO A 125 12.59 3.05 -5.31
N GLY A 126 12.96 4.12 -4.59
CA GLY A 126 13.62 4.03 -3.30
C GLY A 126 15.12 4.30 -3.28
N ASP A 127 15.66 4.94 -4.32
CA ASP A 127 17.06 5.37 -4.32
C ASP A 127 17.24 6.63 -3.47
N GLY A 128 18.14 6.58 -2.50
CA GLY A 128 18.44 7.72 -1.64
C GLY A 128 18.47 7.35 -0.16
N SER A 129 18.47 8.37 0.74
CA SER A 129 18.68 8.19 2.18
C SER A 129 17.41 8.28 3.03
N ALA A 130 16.37 9.00 2.59
CA ALA A 130 15.13 9.17 3.35
C ALA A 130 14.12 8.02 3.12
N ARG A 131 14.59 6.79 3.22
CA ARG A 131 13.83 5.57 2.85
C ARG A 131 12.68 5.28 3.79
N GLU A 132 12.86 5.53 5.08
CA GLU A 132 11.82 5.29 6.10
C GLU A 132 10.63 6.22 5.88
N GLN A 133 10.88 7.53 5.75
CA GLN A 133 9.82 8.50 5.51
C GLN A 133 9.14 8.29 4.16
N ALA A 134 9.90 7.90 3.13
CA ALA A 134 9.34 7.56 1.83
C ALA A 134 8.32 6.42 1.91
N ALA A 135 8.55 5.45 2.78
CA ALA A 135 7.61 4.35 3.02
C ALA A 135 6.48 4.73 3.97
N SER A 136 6.82 5.29 5.14
CA SER A 136 5.84 5.60 6.19
C SER A 136 4.79 6.61 5.75
N CYS A 137 5.16 7.60 4.96
CA CYS A 137 4.21 8.60 4.44
C CYS A 137 3.13 7.98 3.55
N GLN A 138 3.48 7.00 2.77
CA GLN A 138 2.51 6.25 1.97
C GLN A 138 1.53 5.48 2.87
N LYS A 139 2.04 4.84 3.92
CA LYS A 139 1.22 4.09 4.86
C LYS A 139 0.24 4.99 5.61
N VAL A 140 0.70 6.14 6.04
CA VAL A 140 -0.14 7.16 6.70
C VAL A 140 -1.32 7.58 5.82
N LEU A 141 -1.13 7.61 4.52
CA LEU A 141 -2.16 7.93 3.52
C LEU A 141 -3.00 6.71 3.09
N GLY A 142 -2.86 5.59 3.79
CA GLY A 142 -3.63 4.38 3.50
C GLY A 142 -3.01 3.46 2.45
N GLY A 143 -1.72 3.62 2.15
CA GLY A 143 -1.00 2.74 1.24
C GLY A 143 -0.87 1.31 1.76
N TRP A 144 -1.12 0.33 0.90
CA TRP A 144 -0.99 -1.10 1.21
C TRP A 144 0.16 -1.78 0.47
N ALA A 145 0.63 -1.18 -0.62
CA ALA A 145 1.62 -1.81 -1.47
C ALA A 145 2.36 -0.81 -2.35
N ASN A 146 3.50 -1.24 -2.88
CA ASN A 146 4.05 -0.73 -4.12
C ASN A 146 4.02 -1.86 -5.15
N ILE A 147 3.95 -1.48 -6.43
CA ILE A 147 4.14 -2.39 -7.56
C ILE A 147 5.30 -1.82 -8.36
N ALA A 148 6.37 -2.58 -8.53
CA ALA A 148 7.59 -2.12 -9.17
C ALA A 148 8.19 -3.19 -10.08
N LYS A 149 9.03 -2.78 -11.03
CA LYS A 149 9.85 -3.72 -11.80
C LYS A 149 10.99 -4.26 -10.94
N GLU A 150 11.56 -3.40 -10.10
CA GLU A 150 12.54 -3.73 -9.06
C GLU A 150 12.57 -2.63 -8.01
N TYR A 151 13.28 -2.85 -6.92
CA TYR A 151 13.46 -1.85 -5.87
C TYR A 151 14.91 -1.35 -5.88
N ALA A 152 15.09 -0.02 -5.82
CA ALA A 152 16.40 0.60 -5.93
C ALA A 152 17.34 0.22 -4.77
N THR A 153 16.78 0.01 -3.58
CA THR A 153 17.54 -0.40 -2.40
C THR A 153 16.80 -1.46 -1.60
N LYS A 154 17.55 -2.35 -0.95
CA LYS A 154 16.99 -3.31 -0.01
C LYS A 154 16.38 -2.62 1.21
N ARG A 155 16.92 -1.48 1.62
CA ARG A 155 16.42 -0.72 2.77
C ARG A 155 15.04 -0.13 2.52
N TYR A 156 14.80 0.44 1.34
CA TYR A 156 13.47 0.93 0.99
C TYR A 156 12.45 -0.21 1.02
N ARG A 157 12.79 -1.35 0.42
CA ARG A 157 11.94 -2.54 0.44
C ARG A 157 11.66 -3.02 1.87
N SER A 158 12.70 -3.07 2.72
CA SER A 158 12.55 -3.44 4.13
C SER A 158 11.67 -2.46 4.90
N ASN A 159 11.79 -1.17 4.61
CA ASN A 159 10.93 -0.15 5.24
C ASN A 159 9.47 -0.30 4.84
N LEU A 160 9.18 -0.63 3.58
CA LEU A 160 7.81 -0.97 3.16
C LEU A 160 7.26 -2.12 4.01
N ILE A 161 8.02 -3.19 4.14
CA ILE A 161 7.64 -4.37 4.92
C ILE A 161 7.38 -4.03 6.39
N ASN A 162 8.26 -3.26 7.01
CA ASN A 162 8.13 -2.85 8.41
C ASN A 162 6.88 -2.00 8.67
N TRP A 163 6.41 -1.29 7.67
CA TRP A 163 5.15 -0.54 7.72
C TRP A 163 3.95 -1.37 7.27
N GLY A 164 4.14 -2.68 7.03
CA GLY A 164 3.07 -3.60 6.63
C GLY A 164 2.66 -3.47 5.18
N MET A 165 3.46 -2.80 4.36
CA MET A 165 3.19 -2.67 2.94
C MET A 165 3.83 -3.80 2.14
N LEU A 166 3.14 -4.24 1.12
CA LEU A 166 3.57 -5.34 0.26
C LEU A 166 4.48 -4.81 -0.86
N PRO A 167 5.75 -5.26 -0.94
CA PRO A 167 6.68 -4.83 -1.98
C PRO A 167 6.54 -5.69 -3.24
N PHE A 168 5.45 -5.54 -3.94
CA PHE A 168 5.20 -6.34 -5.15
C PHE A 168 6.17 -6.01 -6.28
N VAL A 169 6.57 -7.05 -7.00
CA VAL A 169 7.31 -6.96 -8.25
C VAL A 169 6.43 -7.50 -9.37
N ILE A 170 6.43 -6.80 -10.50
CA ILE A 170 5.77 -7.22 -11.72
C ILE A 170 6.83 -7.41 -12.81
N ASP A 171 6.94 -8.64 -13.35
CA ASP A 171 7.95 -8.96 -14.35
C ASP A 171 7.50 -8.58 -15.76
N LYS A 172 6.23 -8.85 -16.09
CA LYS A 172 5.65 -8.46 -17.37
C LYS A 172 5.14 -7.02 -17.29
N ASP A 173 5.42 -6.23 -18.32
CA ASP A 173 4.92 -4.86 -18.39
C ASP A 173 3.39 -4.84 -18.43
N PHE A 174 2.83 -3.93 -17.68
CA PHE A 174 1.40 -3.62 -17.69
C PHE A 174 1.21 -2.10 -17.69
N ASP A 175 0.31 -1.63 -18.51
CA ASP A 175 0.02 -0.21 -18.66
C ASP A 175 -0.98 0.25 -17.58
N PHE A 176 -0.47 0.50 -16.38
CA PHE A 176 -1.28 1.06 -15.31
C PHE A 176 -1.62 2.52 -15.58
N ASP A 177 -2.84 2.90 -15.23
CA ASP A 177 -3.27 4.28 -15.17
C ASP A 177 -3.63 4.66 -13.73
N ASN A 178 -3.55 5.96 -13.44
CA ASN A 178 -4.08 6.47 -12.19
C ASN A 178 -5.55 6.07 -12.05
N ASP A 179 -5.94 5.70 -10.83
CA ASP A 179 -7.28 5.25 -10.48
C ASP A 179 -7.68 3.86 -10.99
N ASP A 180 -6.75 3.08 -11.55
CA ASP A 180 -6.99 1.66 -11.81
C ASP A 180 -7.23 0.91 -10.50
N TYR A 181 -8.14 -0.06 -10.54
CA TYR A 181 -8.43 -0.95 -9.41
C TYR A 181 -7.77 -2.31 -9.61
N VAL A 182 -6.88 -2.65 -8.71
CA VAL A 182 -6.16 -3.93 -8.72
C VAL A 182 -6.72 -4.80 -7.59
N PHE A 183 -7.35 -5.91 -7.92
CA PHE A 183 -7.88 -6.86 -6.94
C PHE A 183 -6.94 -8.05 -6.78
N ILE A 184 -6.59 -8.37 -5.53
CA ILE A 184 -5.67 -9.46 -5.20
C ILE A 184 -6.40 -10.43 -4.27
N PRO A 185 -7.02 -11.49 -4.83
CA PRO A 185 -7.68 -12.51 -4.03
C PRO A 185 -6.66 -13.37 -3.28
N GLY A 186 -6.99 -13.78 -2.06
CA GLY A 186 -6.19 -14.73 -1.30
C GLY A 186 -4.80 -14.26 -0.92
N ILE A 187 -4.58 -12.95 -0.81
CA ILE A 187 -3.24 -12.40 -0.54
C ILE A 187 -2.68 -12.85 0.81
N LYS A 188 -3.50 -12.94 1.83
CA LYS A 188 -3.05 -13.35 3.16
C LYS A 188 -2.52 -14.79 3.13
N ASP A 189 -3.24 -15.70 2.50
CA ASP A 189 -2.81 -17.08 2.33
C ASP A 189 -1.56 -17.18 1.46
N ALA A 190 -1.47 -16.37 0.40
CA ALA A 190 -0.29 -16.32 -0.47
C ALA A 190 0.96 -15.90 0.30
N VAL A 191 0.85 -14.90 1.20
CA VAL A 191 1.97 -14.48 2.06
C VAL A 191 2.36 -15.61 3.01
N LYS A 192 1.39 -16.22 3.69
CA LYS A 192 1.64 -17.30 4.65
C LYS A 192 2.22 -18.54 3.99
N ASN A 193 1.74 -18.91 2.81
CA ASN A 193 2.11 -20.15 2.11
C ASN A 193 3.31 -19.97 1.19
N LYS A 194 3.96 -18.81 1.19
CA LYS A 194 5.15 -18.53 0.36
C LYS A 194 4.88 -18.72 -1.14
N THR A 195 3.70 -18.33 -1.60
CA THR A 195 3.30 -18.42 -3.00
C THR A 195 4.21 -17.53 -3.85
N GLU A 196 4.84 -18.09 -4.86
CA GLU A 196 5.76 -17.35 -5.74
C GLU A 196 5.03 -16.42 -6.69
N VAL A 197 4.01 -16.93 -7.37
CA VAL A 197 3.23 -16.17 -8.34
C VAL A 197 1.88 -15.85 -7.73
N ILE A 198 1.62 -14.56 -7.53
CA ILE A 198 0.37 -14.05 -6.96
C ILE A 198 -0.44 -13.43 -8.08
N LYS A 199 -1.57 -14.05 -8.39
CA LYS A 199 -2.48 -13.54 -9.41
C LYS A 199 -3.26 -12.34 -8.88
N ALA A 200 -3.35 -11.30 -9.70
CA ALA A 200 -4.15 -10.12 -9.44
C ALA A 200 -4.91 -9.72 -10.70
N TYR A 201 -5.91 -8.88 -10.56
CA TYR A 201 -6.81 -8.53 -11.66
C TYR A 201 -7.03 -7.03 -11.69
N VAL A 202 -6.87 -6.43 -12.85
CA VAL A 202 -7.17 -5.00 -13.04
C VAL A 202 -8.63 -4.90 -13.43
N VAL A 203 -9.48 -4.63 -12.44
CA VAL A 203 -10.94 -4.77 -12.53
C VAL A 203 -11.55 -3.88 -13.61
N ASN A 204 -11.11 -2.64 -13.69
CA ASN A 204 -11.62 -1.66 -14.65
C ASN A 204 -10.99 -1.79 -16.05
N LYS A 205 -10.11 -2.75 -16.26
CA LYS A 205 -9.50 -3.08 -17.56
C LYS A 205 -9.84 -4.53 -17.92
N ASP A 206 -11.13 -4.80 -18.03
CA ASP A 206 -11.69 -6.12 -18.40
C ASP A 206 -11.19 -7.27 -17.53
N PHE A 207 -10.94 -7.04 -16.27
CA PHE A 207 -10.36 -8.05 -15.37
C PHE A 207 -9.04 -8.63 -15.89
N ALA A 208 -8.21 -7.79 -16.51
CA ALA A 208 -6.92 -8.24 -17.03
C ALA A 208 -6.10 -8.90 -15.91
N GLU A 209 -5.72 -10.13 -16.11
CA GLU A 209 -4.90 -10.88 -15.15
C GLU A 209 -3.46 -10.40 -15.23
N ILE A 210 -2.89 -10.09 -14.08
CA ILE A 210 -1.47 -9.79 -13.91
C ILE A 210 -0.86 -10.74 -12.89
N GLU A 211 0.43 -10.97 -13.00
CA GLU A 211 1.16 -11.79 -12.08
C GLU A 211 2.12 -10.93 -11.27
N LEU A 212 1.99 -10.99 -9.94
CA LEU A 212 2.84 -10.28 -8.99
C LEU A 212 3.67 -11.28 -8.20
N ARG A 213 4.82 -10.85 -7.69
CA ARG A 213 5.61 -11.63 -6.75
C ARG A 213 6.16 -10.71 -5.65
N LEU A 214 6.43 -11.28 -4.49
CA LEU A 214 6.99 -10.54 -3.37
C LEU A 214 8.52 -10.71 -3.26
N GLY A 215 9.09 -11.66 -4.00
CA GLY A 215 10.49 -12.03 -3.86
C GLY A 215 10.74 -12.81 -2.58
N GLU A 216 11.99 -12.90 -2.17
CA GLU A 216 12.36 -13.58 -0.93
C GLU A 216 11.97 -12.75 0.28
N LEU A 217 11.23 -13.37 1.20
CA LEU A 217 10.85 -12.82 2.49
C LEU A 217 11.23 -13.82 3.57
N THR A 218 11.77 -13.34 4.68
CA THR A 218 11.97 -14.16 5.87
C THR A 218 10.61 -14.48 6.51
N ASP A 219 10.59 -15.49 7.38
CA ASP A 219 9.36 -15.82 8.11
C ASP A 219 8.90 -14.65 8.99
N ASP A 220 9.85 -13.92 9.60
CA ASP A 220 9.54 -12.72 10.39
C ASP A 220 8.93 -11.61 9.52
N GLU A 221 9.47 -11.38 8.34
CA GLU A 221 8.92 -10.39 7.40
C GLU A 221 7.50 -10.75 6.95
N ARG A 222 7.23 -12.02 6.69
CA ARG A 222 5.87 -12.49 6.37
C ARG A 222 4.91 -12.25 7.51
N GLN A 223 5.35 -12.50 8.74
CA GLN A 223 4.54 -12.27 9.92
C GLN A 223 4.28 -10.77 10.16
N ILE A 224 5.28 -9.92 9.94
CA ILE A 224 5.12 -8.46 10.03
C ILE A 224 4.05 -7.97 9.06
N ILE A 225 4.10 -8.40 7.82
CA ILE A 225 3.09 -8.06 6.80
C ILE A 225 1.70 -8.54 7.25
N THR A 226 1.60 -9.76 7.71
CA THR A 226 0.34 -10.36 8.16
C THR A 226 -0.24 -9.63 9.37
N ASP A 227 0.60 -9.23 10.33
CA ASP A 227 0.19 -8.51 11.54
C ASP A 227 -0.15 -7.03 11.29
N GLY A 228 0.23 -6.50 10.13
CA GLY A 228 -0.09 -5.14 9.70
C GLY A 228 1.06 -4.14 9.77
N CYS A 229 2.02 -4.35 10.63
CA CYS A 229 3.27 -3.58 10.71
C CYS A 229 4.21 -4.17 11.78
N LEU A 230 5.45 -3.65 11.82
CA LEU A 230 6.46 -4.10 12.78
C LEU A 230 6.02 -3.90 14.24
N ILE A 231 5.34 -2.79 14.55
CA ILE A 231 4.85 -2.51 15.90
C ILE A 231 3.84 -3.57 16.33
N ASN A 232 2.90 -3.93 15.44
CA ASN A 232 1.93 -4.99 15.71
C ASN A 232 2.62 -6.35 15.89
N TYR A 233 3.64 -6.63 15.08
CA TYR A 233 4.43 -7.85 15.21
C TYR A 233 5.01 -8.01 16.61
N TYR A 234 5.62 -6.96 17.17
CA TYR A 234 6.14 -6.99 18.53
C TYR A 234 5.06 -7.08 19.60
N LYS A 235 3.87 -6.54 19.32
CA LYS A 235 2.73 -6.59 20.24
C LYS A 235 2.12 -7.99 20.34
N TYR A 236 2.07 -8.74 19.23
CA TYR A 236 1.40 -10.04 19.15
C TYR A 236 2.34 -11.24 19.28
N ASN A 237 3.62 -11.03 19.14
CA ASN A 237 4.66 -12.06 19.23
C ASN A 237 5.71 -11.67 20.27
#